data_e215174d11834a0f5a835c1c3851d589
#
_entry.id   e215174d11834a0f5a835c1c3851d589
#
_cell.length_a   1.000
_cell.length_b   1.000
_cell.length_c   1.000
_cell.angle_alpha   90.00
_cell.angle_beta   90.00
_cell.angle_gamma   90.00
#
_symmetry.space_group_name_H-M   'P 1'
#
loop_
_entity.id
_entity.type
_entity.pdbx_description
1 polymer ?
#
loop_
_entity_poly.entity_id
_entity_poly.type
_entity_poly.pdbx_seq_one_letter_code
_entity_poly.pdbx_strand_id
1 'polypeptide(L)'
;MIAKAKAISHGINDIRYITGESHNKKHPEKIYRILDNMMPSEPDAMGVWNSMQLTLSRFRPVKNSVIRIELSPSPEHTKDFTIEDWQKLWQDFAKEFDKQAFKDKDGKVRNSPTNLANSKYTVWLHMESNSGVPHLHAAVCRMDEDGKINNDHNIHLRAQWAAERVAKKRGWTTAKQVRNVNMPLVTQDCMNVLKSMSSWSWDEYKAALTKKGYTIHERKDDDGILHGYAIMKGRTKYKASDLGLSLIHI
;
A
#
# COMPACT_ATOMS: atom_id res chain seq x y z
N MET A 1 -9.60 -0.42 4.95
CA MET A 1 -8.17 -0.23 5.19
C MET A 1 -7.36 -0.73 4.00
N ILE A 2 -6.31 -0.02 3.60
CA ILE A 2 -5.39 -0.37 2.51
C ILE A 2 -3.97 -0.38 3.07
N ALA A 3 -3.12 -1.29 2.59
CA ALA A 3 -1.70 -1.28 2.88
C ALA A 3 -0.87 -1.47 1.61
N LYS A 4 0.32 -0.88 1.61
CA LYS A 4 1.35 -1.06 0.59
C LYS A 4 2.66 -1.43 1.28
N ALA A 5 3.46 -2.28 0.65
CA ALA A 5 4.82 -2.56 1.09
C ALA A 5 5.74 -2.70 -0.11
N LYS A 6 6.99 -2.26 0.07
CA LYS A 6 8.05 -2.34 -0.94
C LYS A 6 9.41 -2.41 -0.26
N ALA A 7 10.30 -3.29 -0.72
CA ALA A 7 11.70 -3.26 -0.34
C ALA A 7 12.44 -2.20 -1.18
N ILE A 8 13.26 -1.38 -0.55
CA ILE A 8 13.94 -0.22 -1.14
C ILE A 8 15.43 -0.20 -0.83
N SER A 9 16.23 0.35 -1.74
CA SER A 9 17.70 0.44 -1.64
C SER A 9 18.20 1.75 -1.01
N HIS A 10 17.41 2.83 -1.05
CA HIS A 10 17.76 4.16 -0.54
C HIS A 10 17.08 4.46 0.79
N GLY A 11 17.27 3.55 1.77
CA GLY A 11 16.56 3.55 3.03
C GLY A 11 16.63 4.85 3.83
N ILE A 12 17.80 5.50 3.90
CA ILE A 12 17.95 6.77 4.64
C ILE A 12 17.03 7.89 4.13
N ASN A 13 16.86 8.02 2.81
CA ASN A 13 15.99 9.06 2.25
C ASN A 13 14.50 8.78 2.56
N ASP A 14 14.13 7.50 2.56
CA ASP A 14 12.79 7.08 2.93
C ASP A 14 12.54 7.30 4.44
N ILE A 15 13.53 6.96 5.29
CA ILE A 15 13.44 7.20 6.73
C ILE A 15 13.27 8.68 7.02
N ARG A 16 14.08 9.57 6.39
CA ARG A 16 13.90 11.02 6.50
C ARG A 16 12.52 11.50 6.09
N TYR A 17 11.95 10.90 5.04
CA TYR A 17 10.57 11.20 4.64
C TYR A 17 9.57 10.76 5.71
N ILE A 18 9.75 9.58 6.28
CA ILE A 18 8.88 8.99 7.30
C ILE A 18 8.92 9.81 8.59
N THR A 19 10.11 10.21 9.05
CA THR A 19 10.33 11.00 10.28
C THR A 19 9.99 12.49 10.12
N GLY A 20 9.73 12.95 8.91
CA GLY A 20 9.48 14.37 8.65
C GLY A 20 10.73 15.23 8.45
N GLU A 21 11.92 14.65 8.50
CA GLU A 21 13.21 15.35 8.34
C GLU A 21 13.61 15.60 6.87
N SER A 22 12.76 15.21 5.92
CA SER A 22 13.00 15.48 4.50
C SER A 22 12.77 16.95 4.19
N HIS A 23 13.71 17.59 3.48
CA HIS A 23 13.61 18.99 3.02
C HIS A 23 12.37 19.30 2.19
N ASN A 24 11.73 18.29 1.61
CA ASN A 24 10.53 18.44 0.80
C ASN A 24 9.21 18.31 1.58
N LYS A 25 9.25 18.15 2.91
CA LYS A 25 8.05 18.09 3.75
C LYS A 25 7.50 19.48 4.02
N LYS A 26 6.22 19.67 3.65
CA LYS A 26 5.52 20.94 3.84
C LYS A 26 5.05 21.14 5.29
N HIS A 27 4.72 20.06 5.99
CA HIS A 27 4.10 20.09 7.32
C HIS A 27 4.70 19.01 8.23
N PRO A 28 5.98 19.15 8.66
CA PRO A 28 6.60 18.17 9.57
C PRO A 28 5.91 18.13 10.94
N GLU A 29 5.27 19.22 11.37
CA GLU A 29 4.53 19.31 12.62
C GLU A 29 3.27 18.42 12.69
N LYS A 30 2.88 17.82 11.58
CA LYS A 30 1.76 16.87 11.47
C LYS A 30 2.21 15.43 11.35
N ILE A 31 3.42 15.15 11.76
CA ILE A 31 4.05 13.83 11.75
C ILE A 31 4.39 13.46 13.17
N TYR A 32 3.86 12.32 13.63
CA TYR A 32 4.00 11.86 15.00
C TYR A 32 4.63 10.48 15.03
N ARG A 33 5.64 10.31 15.87
CA ARG A 33 6.20 9.00 16.16
C ARG A 33 5.18 8.16 16.93
N ILE A 34 4.94 6.95 16.48
CA ILE A 34 3.95 6.04 17.07
C ILE A 34 4.62 4.99 17.94
N LEU A 35 5.58 4.27 17.37
CA LEU A 35 6.37 3.29 18.13
C LEU A 35 7.62 2.90 17.38
N ASP A 36 8.58 2.38 18.14
CA ASP A 36 9.81 1.79 17.65
C ASP A 36 9.94 0.35 18.15
N ASN A 37 10.67 -0.49 17.41
CA ASN A 37 11.03 -1.82 17.85
C ASN A 37 12.55 -1.99 17.74
N MET A 38 13.20 -2.32 18.86
CA MET A 38 14.66 -2.53 18.93
C MET A 38 15.49 -1.36 18.40
N MET A 39 14.98 -0.14 18.59
CA MET A 39 15.66 1.10 18.23
C MET A 39 16.26 1.79 19.46
N PRO A 40 17.24 2.68 19.30
CA PRO A 40 17.67 3.60 20.36
C PRO A 40 16.47 4.41 20.89
N SER A 41 16.64 5.02 22.07
CA SER A 41 15.62 5.93 22.58
C SER A 41 15.55 7.19 21.68
N GLU A 42 14.35 7.51 21.25
CA GLU A 42 14.02 8.72 20.45
C GLU A 42 14.98 8.99 19.26
N PRO A 43 15.17 8.01 18.34
CA PRO A 43 16.12 8.20 17.26
C PRO A 43 15.60 9.20 16.23
N ASP A 44 16.49 10.06 15.73
CA ASP A 44 16.30 10.78 14.48
C ASP A 44 16.43 9.82 13.28
N ALA A 45 16.24 10.33 12.07
CA ALA A 45 16.33 9.50 10.86
C ALA A 45 17.71 8.83 10.72
N MET A 46 18.77 9.53 11.12
CA MET A 46 20.13 8.97 11.05
C MET A 46 20.34 7.90 12.12
N GLY A 47 19.82 8.09 13.33
CA GLY A 47 19.85 7.11 14.40
C GLY A 47 19.13 5.83 14.03
N VAL A 48 17.93 5.93 13.42
CA VAL A 48 17.18 4.79 12.86
C VAL A 48 18.03 4.08 11.79
N TRP A 49 18.57 4.82 10.83
CA TRP A 49 19.37 4.26 9.75
C TRP A 49 20.61 3.54 10.27
N ASN A 50 21.39 4.18 11.14
CA ASN A 50 22.60 3.61 11.73
C ASN A 50 22.29 2.34 12.53
N SER A 51 21.18 2.33 13.28
CA SER A 51 20.75 1.14 14.02
C SER A 51 20.45 -0.03 13.09
N MET A 52 19.77 0.21 11.95
CA MET A 52 19.53 -0.83 10.93
C MET A 52 20.83 -1.28 10.25
N GLN A 53 21.76 -0.35 9.96
CA GLN A 53 23.06 -0.68 9.36
C GLN A 53 23.90 -1.57 10.29
N LEU A 54 23.84 -1.37 11.59
CA LEU A 54 24.51 -2.23 12.56
C LEU A 54 24.02 -3.68 12.47
N THR A 55 22.71 -3.93 12.32
CA THR A 55 22.19 -5.28 12.11
C THR A 55 22.68 -5.86 10.78
N LEU A 56 22.59 -5.09 9.69
CA LEU A 56 23.02 -5.56 8.37
C LEU A 56 24.53 -5.88 8.32
N SER A 57 25.38 -5.04 8.95
CA SER A 57 26.83 -5.24 8.95
C SER A 57 27.29 -6.47 9.73
N ARG A 58 26.49 -6.94 10.70
CA ARG A 58 26.79 -8.16 11.49
C ARG A 58 26.67 -9.44 10.67
N PHE A 59 25.89 -9.42 9.58
CA PHE A 59 25.59 -10.61 8.80
C PHE A 59 26.07 -10.50 7.36
N ARG A 60 25.29 -9.87 6.49
CA ARG A 60 25.63 -9.75 5.07
C ARG A 60 24.99 -8.52 4.42
N PRO A 61 25.58 -7.97 3.36
CA PRO A 61 24.95 -6.90 2.60
C PRO A 61 23.63 -7.34 1.96
N VAL A 62 22.62 -6.45 1.99
CA VAL A 62 21.33 -6.64 1.35
C VAL A 62 21.04 -5.45 0.46
N LYS A 63 20.85 -5.68 -0.85
CA LYS A 63 20.66 -4.60 -1.84
C LYS A 63 19.48 -3.68 -1.50
N ASN A 64 18.33 -4.25 -1.13
CA ASN A 64 17.17 -3.52 -0.67
C ASN A 64 17.07 -3.69 0.84
N SER A 65 17.70 -2.80 1.59
CA SER A 65 17.97 -2.98 3.02
C SER A 65 16.79 -2.60 3.93
N VAL A 66 15.80 -1.88 3.40
CA VAL A 66 14.63 -1.42 4.16
C VAL A 66 13.34 -1.85 3.46
N ILE A 67 12.37 -2.28 4.24
CA ILE A 67 10.99 -2.46 3.79
C ILE A 67 10.20 -1.23 4.23
N ARG A 68 9.71 -0.45 3.27
CA ARG A 68 8.73 0.59 3.51
C ARG A 68 7.34 0.00 3.54
N ILE A 69 6.56 0.33 4.56
CA ILE A 69 5.16 -0.05 4.69
C ILE A 69 4.31 1.21 4.88
N GLU A 70 3.23 1.30 4.15
CA GLU A 70 2.20 2.33 4.30
C GLU A 70 0.89 1.63 4.70
N LEU A 71 0.24 2.10 5.77
CA LEU A 71 -1.03 1.57 6.25
C LEU A 71 -2.05 2.69 6.38
N SER A 72 -3.10 2.63 5.55
CA SER A 72 -4.11 3.68 5.42
C SER A 72 -5.50 3.10 5.75
N PRO A 73 -5.98 3.26 7.00
CA PRO A 73 -7.36 2.95 7.33
C PRO A 73 -8.31 3.96 6.68
N SER A 74 -9.61 3.65 6.65
CA SER A 74 -10.62 4.63 6.26
C SER A 74 -10.80 5.67 7.37
N PRO A 75 -10.91 6.98 7.05
CA PRO A 75 -11.09 8.03 8.06
C PRO A 75 -12.27 7.80 9.00
N GLU A 76 -13.33 7.18 8.51
CA GLU A 76 -14.52 6.86 9.31
C GLU A 76 -14.24 5.94 10.51
N HIS A 77 -13.16 5.15 10.44
CA HIS A 77 -12.77 4.22 11.49
C HIS A 77 -11.72 4.79 12.46
N THR A 78 -11.16 5.95 12.16
CA THR A 78 -10.03 6.51 12.91
C THR A 78 -10.24 7.94 13.36
N LYS A 79 -11.48 8.43 13.31
CA LYS A 79 -11.84 9.79 13.70
C LYS A 79 -11.35 10.15 15.10
N ASP A 80 -11.53 9.22 16.04
CA ASP A 80 -11.26 9.44 17.47
C ASP A 80 -10.07 8.59 17.96
N PHE A 81 -9.19 8.19 17.06
CA PHE A 81 -8.01 7.38 17.42
C PHE A 81 -7.03 8.17 18.27
N THR A 82 -6.68 7.59 19.41
CA THR A 82 -5.56 8.00 20.24
C THR A 82 -4.23 7.45 19.67
N ILE A 83 -3.12 7.86 20.22
CA ILE A 83 -1.80 7.30 19.86
C ILE A 83 -1.76 5.79 20.14
N GLU A 84 -2.33 5.35 21.24
CA GLU A 84 -2.43 3.94 21.62
C GLU A 84 -3.24 3.11 20.62
N ASP A 85 -4.30 3.70 20.04
CA ASP A 85 -5.09 3.04 19.00
C ASP A 85 -4.29 2.84 17.71
N TRP A 86 -3.46 3.83 17.34
CA TRP A 86 -2.54 3.72 16.21
C TRP A 86 -1.44 2.69 16.46
N GLN A 87 -0.89 2.63 17.67
CA GLN A 87 0.07 1.59 18.08
C GLN A 87 -0.55 0.19 17.96
N LYS A 88 -1.75 0.01 18.50
CA LYS A 88 -2.48 -1.26 18.44
C LYS A 88 -2.85 -1.65 17.01
N LEU A 89 -3.20 -0.68 16.16
CA LEU A 89 -3.46 -0.92 14.74
C LEU A 89 -2.21 -1.45 14.03
N TRP A 90 -1.06 -0.83 14.29
CA TRP A 90 0.20 -1.32 13.73
C TRP A 90 0.56 -2.72 14.23
N GLN A 91 0.45 -2.98 15.52
CA GLN A 91 0.75 -4.28 16.11
C GLN A 91 -0.12 -5.40 15.52
N ASP A 92 -1.44 -5.15 15.38
CA ASP A 92 -2.36 -6.07 14.73
C ASP A 92 -1.95 -6.34 13.27
N PHE A 93 -1.56 -5.28 12.54
CA PHE A 93 -1.12 -5.39 11.16
C PHE A 93 0.20 -6.18 11.04
N ALA A 94 1.21 -5.85 11.83
CA ALA A 94 2.50 -6.53 11.83
C ALA A 94 2.35 -8.03 12.10
N LYS A 95 1.52 -8.39 13.09
CA LYS A 95 1.19 -9.78 13.41
C LYS A 95 0.54 -10.53 12.25
N GLU A 96 -0.38 -9.88 11.51
CA GLU A 96 -1.01 -10.50 10.35
C GLU A 96 -0.07 -10.51 9.13
N PHE A 97 0.81 -9.54 9.02
CA PHE A 97 1.83 -9.47 7.98
C PHE A 97 2.82 -10.63 8.11
N ASP A 98 3.30 -10.90 9.31
CA ASP A 98 4.25 -11.97 9.60
C ASP A 98 3.67 -13.37 9.39
N LYS A 99 2.37 -13.56 9.60
CA LYS A 99 1.71 -14.86 9.37
C LYS A 99 1.62 -15.27 7.89
N GLN A 100 1.80 -14.33 6.96
CA GLN A 100 1.54 -14.60 5.56
C GLN A 100 2.67 -15.40 4.93
N ALA A 101 2.37 -16.62 4.52
CA ALA A 101 3.21 -17.44 3.66
C ALA A 101 2.56 -17.57 2.26
N PHE A 102 3.38 -17.65 1.23
CA PHE A 102 2.94 -17.92 -0.13
C PHE A 102 3.20 -19.39 -0.48
N LYS A 103 2.16 -20.07 -0.94
CA LYS A 103 2.21 -21.45 -1.37
C LYS A 103 2.03 -21.54 -2.89
N ASP A 104 2.67 -22.50 -3.52
CA ASP A 104 2.41 -22.85 -4.91
C ASP A 104 1.11 -23.67 -5.06
N LYS A 105 0.86 -24.13 -6.29
CA LYS A 105 -0.33 -24.93 -6.61
C LYS A 105 -0.38 -26.27 -5.87
N ASP A 106 0.79 -26.80 -5.51
CA ASP A 106 0.96 -28.07 -4.80
C ASP A 106 0.96 -27.89 -3.27
N GLY A 107 0.69 -26.66 -2.79
CA GLY A 107 0.66 -26.33 -1.37
C GLY A 107 2.02 -26.13 -0.72
N LYS A 108 3.12 -26.24 -1.49
CA LYS A 108 4.48 -26.04 -0.99
C LYS A 108 4.75 -24.56 -0.72
N VAL A 109 5.30 -24.26 0.44
CA VAL A 109 5.68 -22.89 0.82
C VAL A 109 6.84 -22.43 -0.09
N ARG A 110 6.61 -21.41 -0.89
CA ARG A 110 7.60 -20.78 -1.77
C ARG A 110 8.30 -19.60 -1.12
N ASN A 111 7.60 -18.88 -0.27
CA ASN A 111 8.13 -17.73 0.45
C ASN A 111 7.81 -17.87 1.92
N SER A 112 8.86 -17.87 2.73
CA SER A 112 8.72 -17.87 4.20
C SER A 112 7.97 -16.63 4.68
N PRO A 113 7.32 -16.74 5.84
CA PRO A 113 6.83 -15.57 6.57
C PRO A 113 7.94 -14.55 6.81
N THR A 114 7.56 -13.30 7.00
CA THR A 114 8.44 -12.26 7.55
C THR A 114 8.52 -12.41 9.07
N ASN A 115 9.43 -11.67 9.69
CA ASN A 115 9.63 -11.67 11.14
C ASN A 115 9.82 -10.23 11.63
N LEU A 116 8.76 -9.40 11.45
CA LEU A 116 8.78 -8.00 11.88
C LEU A 116 8.95 -7.91 13.39
N ALA A 117 8.37 -8.87 14.13
CA ALA A 117 8.48 -8.92 15.58
C ALA A 117 9.94 -8.96 16.07
N ASN A 118 10.84 -9.60 15.30
CA ASN A 118 12.29 -9.67 15.59
C ASN A 118 13.13 -8.77 14.68
N SER A 119 12.53 -7.78 14.05
CA SER A 119 13.22 -6.84 13.16
C SER A 119 13.18 -5.43 13.72
N LYS A 120 14.24 -4.67 13.51
CA LYS A 120 14.25 -3.25 13.84
C LYS A 120 13.28 -2.52 12.95
N TYR A 121 12.42 -1.67 13.52
CA TYR A 121 11.55 -0.78 12.76
C TYR A 121 11.17 0.47 13.55
N THR A 122 10.76 1.50 12.81
CA THR A 122 10.11 2.71 13.34
C THR A 122 8.81 2.96 12.61
N VAL A 123 7.79 3.46 13.32
CA VAL A 123 6.44 3.71 12.81
C VAL A 123 6.00 5.14 13.13
N TRP A 124 5.56 5.85 12.12
CA TRP A 124 5.16 7.24 12.20
C TRP A 124 3.78 7.46 11.59
N LEU A 125 3.00 8.31 12.23
CA LEU A 125 1.69 8.76 11.74
C LEU A 125 1.85 10.07 10.97
N HIS A 126 1.40 10.08 9.74
CA HIS A 126 1.24 11.29 8.95
C HIS A 126 -0.24 11.68 8.94
N MET A 127 -0.57 12.83 9.51
CA MET A 127 -1.95 13.34 9.56
C MET A 127 -2.41 13.89 8.22
N GLU A 128 -1.47 14.32 7.37
CA GLU A 128 -1.76 14.84 6.05
C GLU A 128 -1.14 13.97 4.94
N SER A 129 -1.94 13.68 3.94
CA SER A 129 -1.49 13.17 2.65
C SER A 129 -2.07 14.09 1.57
N ASN A 130 -1.65 13.94 0.32
CA ASN A 130 -2.30 14.60 -0.84
C ASN A 130 -3.82 14.34 -0.90
N SER A 131 -4.31 13.42 -0.12
CA SER A 131 -5.71 12.99 -0.03
C SER A 131 -6.35 13.30 1.33
N GLY A 132 -5.67 14.01 2.23
CA GLY A 132 -6.19 14.39 3.55
C GLY A 132 -6.47 13.22 4.50
N VAL A 133 -5.88 12.04 4.26
CA VAL A 133 -6.16 10.86 5.09
C VAL A 133 -4.99 10.54 6.00
N PRO A 134 -5.20 10.46 7.32
CA PRO A 134 -4.20 9.97 8.26
C PRO A 134 -3.74 8.56 7.91
N HIS A 135 -2.44 8.30 7.98
CA HIS A 135 -1.88 7.00 7.62
C HIS A 135 -0.54 6.77 8.31
N LEU A 136 -0.25 5.50 8.59
CA LEU A 136 1.03 5.09 9.14
C LEU A 136 2.04 4.85 8.02
N HIS A 137 3.26 5.30 8.27
CA HIS A 137 4.46 4.90 7.55
C HIS A 137 5.37 4.12 8.49
N ALA A 138 5.95 3.05 7.99
CA ALA A 138 6.97 2.31 8.71
C ALA A 138 8.19 2.04 7.83
N ALA A 139 9.37 2.16 8.43
CA ALA A 139 10.61 1.64 7.91
C ALA A 139 11.01 0.43 8.74
N VAL A 140 11.18 -0.72 8.10
CA VAL A 140 11.54 -1.99 8.74
C VAL A 140 12.86 -2.46 8.18
N CYS A 141 13.82 -2.84 9.02
CA CYS A 141 15.06 -3.48 8.60
C CYS A 141 14.73 -4.78 7.87
N ARG A 142 15.30 -4.95 6.69
CA ARG A 142 15.05 -6.15 5.90
C ARG A 142 15.67 -7.41 6.46
N MET A 143 16.63 -7.26 7.36
CA MET A 143 17.23 -8.37 8.10
C MET A 143 16.73 -8.32 9.54
N ASP A 144 16.30 -9.46 10.07
CA ASP A 144 15.94 -9.58 11.47
C ASP A 144 17.20 -9.74 12.35
N GLU A 145 17.06 -9.72 13.66
CA GLU A 145 18.19 -9.80 14.60
C GLU A 145 18.85 -11.18 14.64
N ASP A 146 18.26 -12.21 14.02
CA ASP A 146 18.84 -13.56 13.83
C ASP A 146 19.57 -13.67 12.47
N GLY A 147 19.63 -12.61 11.65
CA GLY A 147 20.29 -12.61 10.34
C GLY A 147 19.45 -13.24 9.23
N LYS A 148 18.17 -13.47 9.45
CA LYS A 148 17.26 -13.94 8.40
C LYS A 148 16.70 -12.75 7.62
N ILE A 149 16.58 -12.91 6.31
CA ILE A 149 16.00 -11.88 5.45
C ILE A 149 14.47 -11.97 5.47
N ASN A 150 13.82 -10.87 5.79
CA ASN A 150 12.41 -10.67 5.53
C ASN A 150 12.17 -10.70 4.01
N ASN A 151 11.53 -11.76 3.52
CA ASN A 151 11.35 -12.01 2.11
C ASN A 151 10.42 -10.97 1.47
N ASP A 152 10.89 -10.30 0.40
CA ASP A 152 10.14 -9.25 -0.30
C ASP A 152 9.37 -9.74 -1.52
N HIS A 153 9.41 -11.02 -1.85
CA HIS A 153 8.62 -11.56 -2.94
C HIS A 153 7.11 -11.40 -2.66
N ASN A 154 6.40 -10.78 -3.59
CA ASN A 154 4.99 -10.44 -3.44
C ASN A 154 4.65 -9.66 -2.15
N ILE A 155 5.59 -8.88 -1.64
CA ILE A 155 5.43 -8.15 -0.38
C ILE A 155 4.24 -7.20 -0.40
N HIS A 156 3.90 -6.63 -1.57
CA HIS A 156 2.72 -5.81 -1.76
C HIS A 156 1.41 -6.58 -1.54
N LEU A 157 1.33 -7.85 -1.99
CA LEU A 157 0.18 -8.72 -1.74
C LEU A 157 0.11 -9.11 -0.26
N ARG A 158 1.27 -9.38 0.37
CA ARG A 158 1.35 -9.63 1.81
C ARG A 158 0.72 -8.48 2.61
N ALA A 159 1.07 -7.24 2.27
CA ALA A 159 0.52 -6.06 2.91
C ALA A 159 -1.00 -5.94 2.71
N GLN A 160 -1.48 -6.15 1.49
CA GLN A 160 -2.92 -6.08 1.19
C GLN A 160 -3.71 -7.14 1.96
N TRP A 161 -3.23 -8.37 2.01
CA TRP A 161 -3.92 -9.46 2.72
C TRP A 161 -3.87 -9.29 4.25
N ALA A 162 -2.76 -8.79 4.79
CA ALA A 162 -2.67 -8.44 6.21
C ALA A 162 -3.69 -7.33 6.54
N ALA A 163 -3.74 -6.26 5.75
CA ALA A 163 -4.70 -5.18 5.92
C ALA A 163 -6.15 -5.67 5.85
N GLU A 164 -6.46 -6.55 4.89
CA GLU A 164 -7.81 -7.13 4.78
C GLU A 164 -8.20 -7.95 6.02
N ARG A 165 -7.28 -8.77 6.54
CA ARG A 165 -7.53 -9.56 7.75
C ARG A 165 -7.74 -8.70 8.98
N VAL A 166 -6.93 -7.66 9.15
CA VAL A 166 -7.11 -6.71 10.27
C VAL A 166 -8.44 -5.98 10.15
N ALA A 167 -8.80 -5.50 8.96
CA ALA A 167 -10.10 -4.85 8.74
C ALA A 167 -11.26 -5.78 9.13
N LYS A 168 -11.23 -7.04 8.68
CA LYS A 168 -12.24 -8.04 9.04
C LYS A 168 -12.33 -8.29 10.55
N LYS A 169 -11.19 -8.44 11.22
CA LYS A 169 -11.16 -8.66 12.69
C LYS A 169 -11.71 -7.48 13.48
N ARG A 170 -11.56 -6.26 12.96
CA ARG A 170 -12.09 -5.04 13.56
C ARG A 170 -13.52 -4.71 13.14
N GLY A 171 -14.17 -5.56 12.33
CA GLY A 171 -15.51 -5.30 11.79
C GLY A 171 -15.55 -4.14 10.78
N TRP A 172 -14.42 -3.75 10.22
CA TRP A 172 -14.32 -2.66 9.26
C TRP A 172 -14.63 -3.12 7.84
N THR A 173 -15.22 -2.23 7.04
CA THR A 173 -15.40 -2.48 5.62
C THR A 173 -14.05 -2.64 4.92
N THR A 174 -13.89 -3.76 4.22
CA THR A 174 -12.66 -4.06 3.49
C THR A 174 -12.63 -3.35 2.14
N ALA A 175 -11.43 -3.09 1.61
CA ALA A 175 -11.27 -2.53 0.27
C ALA A 175 -11.91 -3.43 -0.81
N LYS A 176 -11.90 -4.75 -0.61
CA LYS A 176 -12.55 -5.72 -1.50
C LYS A 176 -14.08 -5.57 -1.47
N GLN A 177 -14.69 -5.40 -0.29
CA GLN A 177 -16.13 -5.16 -0.17
C GLN A 177 -16.54 -3.86 -0.88
N VAL A 178 -15.83 -2.75 -0.64
CA VAL A 178 -16.08 -1.46 -1.33
C VAL A 178 -15.98 -1.64 -2.85
N ARG A 179 -14.94 -2.34 -3.32
CA ARG A 179 -14.77 -2.63 -4.74
C ARG A 179 -15.94 -3.44 -5.31
N ASN A 180 -16.35 -4.49 -4.62
CA ASN A 180 -17.43 -5.37 -5.07
C ASN A 180 -18.79 -4.66 -5.13
N VAL A 181 -19.10 -3.78 -4.17
CA VAL A 181 -20.32 -2.98 -4.17
C VAL A 181 -20.32 -1.97 -5.34
N ASN A 182 -19.20 -1.33 -5.62
CA ASN A 182 -19.12 -0.34 -6.68
C ASN A 182 -18.98 -0.94 -8.08
N MET A 183 -18.48 -2.16 -8.23
CA MET A 183 -18.19 -2.75 -9.54
C MET A 183 -19.42 -2.86 -10.46
N PRO A 184 -20.60 -3.33 -10.00
CA PRO A 184 -21.81 -3.34 -10.84
C PRO A 184 -22.22 -1.95 -11.31
N LEU A 185 -22.13 -0.93 -10.45
CA LEU A 185 -22.46 0.44 -10.79
C LEU A 185 -21.52 1.00 -11.88
N VAL A 186 -20.22 0.75 -11.74
CA VAL A 186 -19.22 1.16 -12.75
C VAL A 186 -19.49 0.44 -14.07
N THR A 187 -19.77 -0.87 -14.03
CA THR A 187 -20.11 -1.65 -15.23
C THR A 187 -21.36 -1.08 -15.92
N GLN A 188 -22.40 -0.81 -15.15
CA GLN A 188 -23.66 -0.27 -15.68
C GLN A 188 -23.45 1.11 -16.34
N ASP A 189 -22.67 2.00 -15.70
CA ASP A 189 -22.36 3.30 -16.26
C ASP A 189 -21.60 3.18 -17.57
N CYS A 190 -20.61 2.30 -17.65
CA CYS A 190 -19.86 2.03 -18.87
C CYS A 190 -20.76 1.52 -19.99
N MET A 191 -21.62 0.55 -19.67
CA MET A 191 -22.56 -0.02 -20.63
C MET A 191 -23.59 1.01 -21.12
N ASN A 192 -24.08 1.88 -20.24
CA ASN A 192 -25.01 2.95 -20.60
C ASN A 192 -24.36 3.94 -21.56
N VAL A 193 -23.09 4.31 -21.33
CA VAL A 193 -22.35 5.17 -22.25
C VAL A 193 -22.18 4.49 -23.61
N LEU A 194 -21.76 3.23 -23.65
CA LEU A 194 -21.61 2.48 -24.90
C LEU A 194 -22.93 2.41 -25.69
N LYS A 195 -24.04 2.13 -25.01
CA LYS A 195 -25.36 2.05 -25.64
C LYS A 195 -25.88 3.39 -26.16
N SER A 196 -25.43 4.50 -25.60
CA SER A 196 -25.85 5.85 -26.04
C SER A 196 -25.07 6.38 -27.24
N MET A 197 -23.99 5.69 -27.65
CA MET A 197 -23.16 6.08 -28.78
C MET A 197 -23.78 5.56 -30.09
N SER A 198 -23.85 6.41 -31.11
CA SER A 198 -24.30 6.02 -32.45
C SER A 198 -23.27 5.22 -33.23
N SER A 199 -21.99 5.50 -32.97
CA SER A 199 -20.82 4.79 -33.50
C SER A 199 -19.73 4.76 -32.44
N TRP A 200 -18.86 3.75 -32.48
CA TRP A 200 -17.78 3.63 -31.51
C TRP A 200 -16.71 4.71 -31.74
N SER A 201 -16.39 5.45 -30.67
CA SER A 201 -15.28 6.38 -30.61
C SER A 201 -14.65 6.33 -29.22
N TRP A 202 -13.35 6.04 -29.17
CA TRP A 202 -12.63 5.97 -27.91
C TRP A 202 -12.65 7.31 -27.15
N ASP A 203 -12.46 8.41 -27.89
CA ASP A 203 -12.41 9.74 -27.28
C ASP A 203 -13.78 10.19 -26.74
N GLU A 204 -14.86 9.89 -27.46
CA GLU A 204 -16.22 10.15 -26.99
C GLU A 204 -16.56 9.31 -25.75
N TYR A 205 -16.20 8.02 -25.77
CA TYR A 205 -16.40 7.13 -24.63
C TYR A 205 -15.67 7.63 -23.38
N LYS A 206 -14.37 7.99 -23.53
CA LYS A 206 -13.57 8.56 -22.47
C LYS A 206 -14.14 9.88 -21.94
N ALA A 207 -14.54 10.78 -22.82
CA ALA A 207 -15.15 12.06 -22.46
C ALA A 207 -16.48 11.87 -21.70
N ALA A 208 -17.32 10.95 -22.13
CA ALA A 208 -18.60 10.66 -21.49
C ALA A 208 -18.41 10.07 -20.07
N LEU A 209 -17.46 9.16 -19.89
CA LEU A 209 -17.13 8.62 -18.56
C LEU A 209 -16.50 9.69 -17.66
N THR A 210 -15.67 10.57 -18.21
CA THR A 210 -15.08 11.69 -17.45
C THR A 210 -16.16 12.64 -16.93
N LYS A 211 -17.19 12.95 -17.74
CA LYS A 211 -18.36 13.74 -17.32
C LYS A 211 -19.15 13.09 -16.19
N LYS A 212 -19.11 11.75 -16.08
CA LYS A 212 -19.71 10.98 -14.97
C LYS A 212 -18.80 10.90 -13.72
N GLY A 213 -17.64 11.58 -13.73
CA GLY A 213 -16.71 11.62 -12.59
C GLY A 213 -15.71 10.47 -12.53
N TYR A 214 -15.54 9.74 -13.63
CA TYR A 214 -14.50 8.70 -13.72
C TYR A 214 -13.20 9.25 -14.31
N THR A 215 -12.07 8.68 -13.88
CA THR A 215 -10.77 8.92 -14.53
C THR A 215 -10.36 7.66 -15.29
N ILE A 216 -9.87 7.82 -16.51
CA ILE A 216 -9.45 6.72 -17.37
C ILE A 216 -7.94 6.66 -17.43
N HIS A 217 -7.37 5.50 -17.14
CA HIS A 217 -5.95 5.19 -17.29
C HIS A 217 -5.75 4.27 -18.48
N GLU A 218 -5.19 4.79 -19.55
CA GLU A 218 -4.83 4.06 -20.75
C GLU A 218 -3.52 3.29 -20.54
N ARG A 219 -3.42 2.10 -21.11
CA ARG A 219 -2.19 1.36 -21.27
C ARG A 219 -1.85 1.28 -22.74
N LYS A 220 -0.91 2.11 -23.18
CA LYS A 220 -0.38 2.17 -24.53
C LYS A 220 1.03 1.59 -24.57
N ASP A 221 1.45 1.12 -25.74
CA ASP A 221 2.84 0.82 -26.03
C ASP A 221 3.61 2.07 -26.47
N ASP A 222 4.88 1.86 -26.82
CA ASP A 222 5.77 2.93 -27.26
C ASP A 222 5.32 3.57 -28.61
N ASP A 223 4.53 2.84 -29.40
CA ASP A 223 3.93 3.31 -30.67
C ASP A 223 2.58 4.02 -30.44
N GLY A 224 2.12 4.14 -29.22
CA GLY A 224 0.86 4.78 -28.84
C GLY A 224 -0.38 3.91 -29.02
N ILE A 225 -0.24 2.64 -29.35
CA ILE A 225 -1.34 1.70 -29.54
C ILE A 225 -1.96 1.34 -28.20
N LEU A 226 -3.28 1.43 -28.09
CA LEU A 226 -4.03 1.13 -26.87
C LEU A 226 -4.19 -0.39 -26.67
N HIS A 227 -3.52 -0.94 -25.63
CA HIS A 227 -3.60 -2.35 -25.25
C HIS A 227 -4.58 -2.65 -24.12
N GLY A 228 -5.16 -1.62 -23.53
CA GLY A 228 -6.14 -1.75 -22.47
C GLY A 228 -6.31 -0.47 -21.67
N TYR A 229 -7.29 -0.49 -20.80
CA TYR A 229 -7.56 0.65 -19.93
C TYR A 229 -8.09 0.22 -18.56
N ALA A 230 -8.07 1.14 -17.64
CA ALA A 230 -8.69 0.99 -16.34
C ALA A 230 -9.47 2.25 -15.99
N ILE A 231 -10.60 2.06 -15.32
CA ILE A 231 -11.49 3.11 -14.87
C ILE A 231 -11.27 3.31 -13.38
N MET A 232 -11.12 4.55 -12.95
CA MET A 232 -11.02 4.93 -11.56
C MET A 232 -12.33 5.56 -11.09
N LYS A 233 -12.88 5.04 -9.99
CA LYS A 233 -13.94 5.69 -9.21
C LYS A 233 -13.33 6.10 -7.86
N GLY A 234 -13.05 7.37 -7.70
CA GLY A 234 -12.25 7.84 -6.58
C GLY A 234 -10.87 7.16 -6.59
N ARG A 235 -10.55 6.41 -5.52
CA ARG A 235 -9.28 5.69 -5.41
C ARG A 235 -9.31 4.24 -5.89
N THR A 236 -10.47 3.73 -6.26
CA THR A 236 -10.63 2.33 -6.66
C THR A 236 -10.42 2.18 -8.14
N LYS A 237 -9.52 1.28 -8.53
CA LYS A 237 -9.19 0.94 -9.92
C LYS A 237 -9.96 -0.30 -10.37
N TYR A 238 -10.63 -0.19 -11.51
CA TYR A 238 -11.31 -1.28 -12.20
C TYR A 238 -10.66 -1.47 -13.57
N LYS A 239 -10.07 -2.63 -13.83
CA LYS A 239 -9.59 -2.96 -15.18
C LYS A 239 -10.81 -3.19 -16.07
N ALA A 240 -10.72 -2.80 -17.34
CA ALA A 240 -11.80 -3.05 -18.30
C ALA A 240 -12.19 -4.54 -18.36
N SER A 241 -11.20 -5.43 -18.30
CA SER A 241 -11.44 -6.89 -18.24
C SER A 241 -12.23 -7.35 -17.01
N ASP A 242 -12.08 -6.68 -15.87
CA ASP A 242 -12.82 -7.02 -14.64
C ASP A 242 -14.30 -6.59 -14.74
N LEU A 243 -14.60 -5.63 -15.62
CA LEU A 243 -15.95 -5.12 -15.91
C LEU A 243 -16.61 -5.83 -17.10
N GLY A 244 -15.97 -6.84 -17.69
CA GLY A 244 -16.43 -7.48 -18.91
C GLY A 244 -16.28 -6.62 -20.19
N LEU A 245 -15.49 -5.54 -20.09
CA LEU A 245 -15.26 -4.58 -21.17
C LEU A 245 -13.87 -4.81 -21.78
N SER A 246 -13.73 -5.81 -22.62
CA SER A 246 -12.49 -6.05 -23.37
C SER A 246 -12.47 -5.22 -24.64
N LEU A 247 -11.30 -4.69 -25.01
CA LEU A 247 -11.10 -4.03 -26.32
C LEU A 247 -11.38 -4.96 -27.51
N ILE A 248 -11.40 -6.28 -27.27
CA ILE A 248 -11.74 -7.29 -28.29
C ILE A 248 -13.26 -7.31 -28.58
N HIS A 249 -14.08 -6.71 -27.70
CA HIS A 249 -15.54 -6.67 -27.83
C HIS A 249 -16.07 -5.25 -28.14
N ILE A 250 -15.19 -4.32 -28.42
CA ILE A 250 -15.49 -2.93 -28.77
C ILE A 250 -14.94 -2.67 -30.21
#